data_d70b32497267ca6385385f6b1560fe1d
#
_entry.id   d70b32497267ca6385385f6b1560fe1d
#
_cell.length_a   1.000
_cell.length_b   1.000
_cell.length_c   1.000
_cell.angle_alpha   90.00
_cell.angle_beta   90.00
_cell.angle_gamma   90.00
#
_symmetry.space_group_name_H-M   'P 1'
#
loop_
_entity.id
_entity.type
_entity.pdbx_description
1 polymer ?
#
loop_
_entity_poly.entity_id
_entity_poly.type
_entity_poly.pdbx_seq_one_letter_code
_entity_poly.pdbx_strand_id
1 'polypeptide(L)'
;MKYSRLLSTTVLALGLTTMAHAAPLVEESDVPGEFSANIGFTTDYTFRGISQTDNEPAVQGGFDYTYDFGPVAVSGGVWASNVKFTDATVEIDYYVGVGGAVDDFSWDVSAIYYSYPGASSSLNYDFFEIAPSVGYDFGFASVSAGINYSPDYFGSSGDAFYYSGGVDIPLGEYFTLSGTIGYQTIDDNAAWGTDDYMDYGVSLSTEIAGFGVSAGWTDTDLPSSQC
;
A
#
# COMPACT_ATOMS: atom_id res chain seq x y z
N MET A 1 14.66 14.82 -28.36
CA MET A 1 13.40 14.40 -27.72
C MET A 1 13.74 14.04 -26.30
N LYS A 2 13.34 14.88 -25.33
CA LYS A 2 13.56 14.60 -23.90
C LYS A 2 12.39 13.73 -23.46
N TYR A 3 12.63 12.49 -23.13
CA TYR A 3 11.65 11.66 -22.43
C TYR A 3 11.55 12.16 -20.98
N SER A 4 10.47 12.83 -20.65
CA SER A 4 10.06 13.08 -19.28
C SER A 4 9.72 11.71 -18.67
N ARG A 5 10.59 11.18 -17.83
CA ARG A 5 10.25 10.02 -17.00
C ARG A 5 9.34 10.53 -15.89
N LEU A 6 8.06 10.24 -15.99
CA LEU A 6 7.12 10.35 -14.89
C LEU A 6 7.60 9.41 -13.78
N LEU A 7 8.15 9.98 -12.72
CA LEU A 7 8.39 9.27 -11.47
C LEU A 7 7.03 8.98 -10.84
N SER A 8 6.53 7.78 -11.09
CA SER A 8 5.37 7.26 -10.35
C SER A 8 5.85 6.99 -8.94
N THR A 9 5.53 7.88 -8.00
CA THR A 9 5.75 7.64 -6.58
C THR A 9 4.75 6.57 -6.17
N THR A 10 5.19 5.32 -6.20
CA THR A 10 4.39 4.21 -5.72
C THR A 10 4.43 4.27 -4.20
N VAL A 11 3.39 4.81 -3.59
CA VAL A 11 3.11 4.53 -2.17
C VAL A 11 2.93 3.03 -2.08
N LEU A 12 3.81 2.37 -1.34
CA LEU A 12 3.80 0.93 -1.14
C LEU A 12 2.66 0.58 -0.18
N ALA A 13 1.43 0.69 -0.64
CA ALA A 13 0.32 -0.03 -0.04
C ALA A 13 0.48 -1.47 -0.52
N LEU A 14 0.99 -2.34 0.35
CA LEU A 14 1.09 -3.79 0.14
C LEU A 14 -0.32 -4.40 0.15
N GLY A 15 -1.06 -4.12 -0.89
CA GLY A 15 -2.26 -4.82 -1.29
C GLY A 15 -2.17 -5.00 -2.79
N LEU A 16 -2.33 -6.20 -3.28
CA LEU A 16 -2.45 -6.49 -4.72
C LEU A 16 -3.72 -5.82 -5.28
N THR A 17 -3.66 -4.51 -5.45
CA THR A 17 -4.74 -3.73 -6.06
C THR A 17 -4.35 -3.35 -7.48
N THR A 18 -5.17 -3.77 -8.42
CA THR A 18 -5.14 -3.24 -9.78
C THR A 18 -5.63 -1.80 -9.74
N MET A 19 -4.73 -0.83 -9.81
CA MET A 19 -5.11 0.58 -9.88
C MET A 19 -5.24 0.99 -11.33
N ALA A 20 -6.45 1.38 -11.74
CA ALA A 20 -6.61 2.16 -12.95
C ALA A 20 -6.20 3.61 -12.62
N HIS A 21 -5.12 4.09 -13.21
CA HIS A 21 -4.77 5.50 -13.13
C HIS A 21 -5.72 6.28 -14.05
N ALA A 22 -6.58 7.09 -13.46
CA ALA A 22 -7.34 8.06 -14.21
C ALA A 22 -6.39 9.18 -14.70
N ALA A 23 -6.63 9.67 -15.91
CA ALA A 23 -6.00 10.91 -16.37
C ALA A 23 -6.33 12.05 -15.38
N PRO A 24 -5.46 13.09 -15.28
CA PRO A 24 -5.68 14.19 -14.34
C PRO A 24 -7.09 14.76 -14.54
N LEU A 25 -7.82 14.87 -13.44
CA LEU A 25 -9.22 15.32 -13.42
C LEU A 25 -9.38 16.81 -13.72
N VAL A 26 -8.29 17.54 -13.82
CA VAL A 26 -8.28 19.00 -14.01
C VAL A 26 -7.25 19.35 -15.08
N GLU A 27 -7.69 20.00 -16.17
CA GLU A 27 -6.79 20.70 -17.09
C GLU A 27 -6.02 21.77 -16.30
N GLU A 28 -4.74 22.02 -16.66
CA GLU A 28 -3.81 22.97 -16.02
C GLU A 28 -4.52 23.99 -15.11
N SER A 29 -4.68 23.64 -13.84
CA SER A 29 -5.31 24.51 -12.86
C SER A 29 -4.27 25.50 -12.35
N ASP A 30 -4.70 26.70 -11.93
CA ASP A 30 -3.85 27.66 -11.21
C ASP A 30 -3.31 27.10 -9.86
N VAL A 31 -3.65 25.86 -9.51
CA VAL A 31 -3.16 25.14 -8.34
C VAL A 31 -1.93 24.36 -8.74
N PRO A 32 -0.74 24.71 -8.23
CA PRO A 32 0.46 23.95 -8.53
C PRO A 32 0.36 22.52 -7.96
N GLY A 33 0.98 21.54 -8.65
CA GLY A 33 0.95 20.14 -8.28
C GLY A 33 -0.04 19.29 -9.10
N GLU A 34 -0.07 18.02 -8.82
CA GLU A 34 -0.88 17.04 -9.56
C GLU A 34 -1.90 16.40 -8.64
N PHE A 35 -3.16 16.36 -9.11
CA PHE A 35 -4.24 15.60 -8.48
C PHE A 35 -4.50 14.34 -9.28
N SER A 36 -4.61 13.21 -8.60
CA SER A 36 -5.05 11.96 -9.21
C SER A 36 -6.16 11.31 -8.39
N ALA A 37 -6.89 10.42 -9.03
CA ALA A 37 -7.87 9.57 -8.38
C ALA A 37 -7.78 8.17 -8.98
N ASN A 38 -8.08 7.18 -8.17
CA ASN A 38 -8.12 5.80 -8.61
C ASN A 38 -9.37 5.10 -8.09
N ILE A 39 -9.77 4.05 -8.78
CA ILE A 39 -10.78 3.11 -8.34
C ILE A 39 -10.32 1.70 -8.75
N GLY A 40 -10.45 0.75 -7.85
CA GLY A 40 -10.07 -0.64 -8.05
C GLY A 40 -11.14 -1.61 -7.58
N PHE A 41 -11.00 -2.82 -8.05
CA PHE A 41 -11.81 -3.95 -7.62
C PHE A 41 -10.89 -5.15 -7.39
N THR A 42 -11.01 -5.78 -6.23
CA THR A 42 -10.28 -7.01 -5.92
C THR A 42 -11.25 -8.12 -5.49
N THR A 43 -10.85 -9.35 -5.69
CA THR A 43 -11.66 -10.52 -5.24
C THR A 43 -11.54 -10.77 -3.75
N ASP A 44 -10.47 -10.26 -3.13
CA ASP A 44 -10.21 -10.26 -1.71
C ASP A 44 -9.27 -9.11 -1.39
N TYR A 45 -9.53 -8.33 -0.35
CA TYR A 45 -8.60 -7.34 0.15
C TYR A 45 -7.74 -7.96 1.23
N THR A 46 -6.44 -8.09 0.97
CA THR A 46 -5.47 -8.59 1.95
C THR A 46 -4.54 -7.47 2.41
N PHE A 47 -4.33 -7.39 3.72
CA PHE A 47 -3.37 -6.50 4.35
C PHE A 47 -2.33 -7.35 5.07
N ARG A 48 -1.06 -7.27 4.65
CA ARG A 48 0.04 -8.09 5.20
C ARG A 48 -0.31 -9.59 5.25
N GLY A 49 -0.85 -10.11 4.14
CA GLY A 49 -1.22 -11.52 4.00
C GLY A 49 -2.56 -11.93 4.62
N ILE A 50 -3.20 -11.07 5.42
CA ILE A 50 -4.47 -11.36 6.12
C ILE A 50 -5.65 -10.70 5.38
N SER A 51 -6.70 -11.49 5.09
CA SER A 51 -7.91 -10.98 4.45
C SER A 51 -8.63 -9.95 5.34
N GLN A 52 -8.94 -8.80 4.76
CA GLN A 52 -9.72 -7.74 5.40
C GLN A 52 -11.21 -7.81 5.04
N THR A 53 -11.58 -8.70 4.12
CA THR A 53 -12.94 -8.83 3.60
C THR A 53 -13.55 -10.21 3.79
N ASP A 54 -12.96 -11.05 4.65
CA ASP A 54 -13.42 -12.42 4.88
C ASP A 54 -13.50 -13.22 3.57
N ASN A 55 -12.48 -13.04 2.70
CA ASN A 55 -12.36 -13.61 1.36
C ASN A 55 -13.51 -13.20 0.40
N GLU A 56 -14.11 -12.03 0.63
CA GLU A 56 -15.14 -11.47 -0.25
C GLU A 56 -14.58 -10.28 -1.05
N PRO A 57 -15.24 -9.91 -2.17
CA PRO A 57 -14.77 -8.82 -3.01
C PRO A 57 -14.75 -7.46 -2.33
N ALA A 58 -13.75 -6.64 -2.69
CA ALA A 58 -13.68 -5.25 -2.28
C ALA A 58 -13.71 -4.29 -3.47
N VAL A 59 -14.32 -3.12 -3.24
CA VAL A 59 -14.19 -1.91 -4.05
C VAL A 59 -13.31 -0.94 -3.29
N GLN A 60 -12.26 -0.45 -3.93
CA GLN A 60 -11.24 0.38 -3.33
C GLN A 60 -11.02 1.61 -4.20
N GLY A 61 -10.58 2.70 -3.58
CA GLY A 61 -10.25 3.88 -4.35
C GLY A 61 -9.72 5.01 -3.50
N GLY A 62 -9.11 6.00 -4.15
CA GLY A 62 -8.48 7.11 -3.45
C GLY A 62 -8.36 8.37 -4.27
N PHE A 63 -7.93 9.42 -3.59
CA PHE A 63 -7.53 10.70 -4.14
C PHE A 63 -6.16 11.05 -3.62
N ASP A 64 -5.29 11.48 -4.52
CA ASP A 64 -3.92 11.86 -4.23
C ASP A 64 -3.63 13.27 -4.71
N TYR A 65 -2.73 13.94 -4.00
CA TYR A 65 -2.12 15.19 -4.41
C TYR A 65 -0.61 15.06 -4.25
N THR A 66 0.14 15.48 -5.27
CA THR A 66 1.60 15.50 -5.23
C THR A 66 2.11 16.86 -5.68
N TYR A 67 3.06 17.41 -4.94
CA TYR A 67 3.79 18.61 -5.32
C TYR A 67 5.29 18.33 -5.41
N ASP A 68 5.84 18.59 -6.59
CA ASP A 68 7.24 18.34 -6.90
C ASP A 68 8.07 19.61 -6.69
N PHE A 69 9.09 19.54 -5.82
CA PHE A 69 10.07 20.58 -5.56
C PHE A 69 11.38 20.34 -6.34
N GLY A 70 11.42 19.42 -7.27
CA GLY A 70 12.55 19.01 -8.08
C GLY A 70 13.18 17.72 -7.57
N PRO A 71 14.18 17.73 -6.64
CA PRO A 71 14.76 16.47 -6.12
C PRO A 71 13.89 15.78 -5.07
N VAL A 72 12.88 16.45 -4.56
CA VAL A 72 11.99 15.99 -3.48
C VAL A 72 10.54 16.32 -3.86
N ALA A 73 9.64 15.37 -3.66
CA ALA A 73 8.21 15.57 -3.77
C ALA A 73 7.53 15.40 -2.41
N VAL A 74 6.45 16.14 -2.19
CA VAL A 74 5.54 15.94 -1.06
C VAL A 74 4.21 15.42 -1.62
N SER A 75 3.70 14.37 -1.03
CA SER A 75 2.43 13.77 -1.41
C SER A 75 1.49 13.68 -0.22
N GLY A 76 0.20 13.59 -0.48
CA GLY A 76 -0.80 13.30 0.52
C GLY A 76 -2.08 12.86 -0.14
N GLY A 77 -2.88 12.09 0.57
CA GLY A 77 -4.09 11.56 -0.01
C GLY A 77 -5.00 10.88 0.99
N VAL A 78 -6.05 10.31 0.45
CA VAL A 78 -7.01 9.48 1.16
C VAL A 78 -7.32 8.27 0.30
N TRP A 79 -7.32 7.11 0.92
CA TRP A 79 -7.76 5.87 0.30
C TRP A 79 -8.85 5.22 1.14
N ALA A 80 -9.72 4.42 0.54
CA ALA A 80 -10.78 3.72 1.23
C ALA A 80 -11.08 2.36 0.58
N SER A 81 -11.53 1.43 1.41
CA SER A 81 -12.03 0.11 1.01
C SER A 81 -13.22 -0.30 1.87
N ASN A 82 -14.10 -1.14 1.33
CA ASN A 82 -14.92 -1.93 2.22
C ASN A 82 -14.09 -3.00 2.91
N VAL A 83 -14.38 -3.25 4.16
CA VAL A 83 -13.81 -4.33 4.98
C VAL A 83 -14.93 -5.13 5.63
N LYS A 84 -14.61 -6.32 6.17
CA LYS A 84 -15.58 -7.19 6.84
C LYS A 84 -14.91 -7.96 7.96
N PHE A 85 -14.73 -7.29 9.09
CA PHE A 85 -14.28 -7.93 10.31
C PHE A 85 -14.94 -7.29 11.53
N THR A 86 -15.34 -8.10 12.49
CA THR A 86 -16.09 -7.72 13.71
C THR A 86 -17.25 -6.78 13.36
N ASP A 87 -17.18 -5.48 13.66
CA ASP A 87 -18.18 -4.46 13.33
C ASP A 87 -17.67 -3.39 12.34
N ALA A 88 -16.43 -3.52 11.83
CA ALA A 88 -15.91 -2.65 10.80
C ALA A 88 -16.43 -3.07 9.41
N THR A 89 -16.90 -2.09 8.65
CA THR A 89 -17.42 -2.28 7.29
C THR A 89 -16.72 -1.41 6.24
N VAL A 90 -15.95 -0.43 6.68
CA VAL A 90 -15.16 0.46 5.83
C VAL A 90 -13.86 0.82 6.53
N GLU A 91 -12.79 0.92 5.77
CA GLU A 91 -11.49 1.46 6.14
C GLU A 91 -11.25 2.73 5.35
N ILE A 92 -10.72 3.76 6.01
CA ILE A 92 -10.28 5.01 5.37
C ILE A 92 -8.89 5.34 5.89
N ASP A 93 -7.93 5.45 4.97
CA ASP A 93 -6.56 5.78 5.28
C ASP A 93 -6.25 7.20 4.83
N TYR A 94 -5.70 7.97 5.74
CA TYR A 94 -5.18 9.32 5.46
C TYR A 94 -3.66 9.26 5.50
N TYR A 95 -3.00 9.76 4.48
CA TYR A 95 -1.54 9.71 4.41
C TYR A 95 -0.93 11.00 3.90
N VAL A 96 0.30 11.23 4.34
CA VAL A 96 1.18 12.27 3.84
C VAL A 96 2.60 11.71 3.78
N GLY A 97 3.34 12.06 2.75
CA GLY A 97 4.70 11.57 2.56
C GLY A 97 5.62 12.61 1.96
N VAL A 98 6.90 12.34 2.10
CA VAL A 98 7.97 13.04 1.43
C VAL A 98 8.94 12.03 0.85
N GLY A 99 9.27 12.17 -0.42
CA GLY A 99 10.14 11.23 -1.10
C GLY A 99 10.97 11.90 -2.19
N GLY A 100 11.88 11.13 -2.75
CA GLY A 100 12.72 11.58 -3.83
C GLY A 100 13.52 10.47 -4.46
N ALA A 101 14.23 10.81 -5.54
CA ALA A 101 15.12 9.86 -6.21
C ALA A 101 16.44 10.54 -6.59
N VAL A 102 17.51 9.74 -6.54
CA VAL A 102 18.85 10.13 -7.02
C VAL A 102 19.38 8.99 -7.88
N ASP A 103 19.53 9.23 -9.16
CA ASP A 103 19.83 8.20 -10.15
C ASP A 103 18.80 7.05 -10.09
N ASP A 104 19.26 5.84 -9.83
CA ASP A 104 18.42 4.63 -9.75
C ASP A 104 17.96 4.31 -8.32
N PHE A 105 18.33 5.15 -7.33
CA PHE A 105 17.94 5.00 -5.94
C PHE A 105 16.75 5.91 -5.62
N SER A 106 15.73 5.37 -4.96
CA SER A 106 14.56 6.09 -4.45
C SER A 106 14.41 5.93 -2.94
N TRP A 107 13.75 6.90 -2.32
CA TRP A 107 13.40 6.86 -0.90
C TRP A 107 12.09 7.58 -0.66
N ASP A 108 11.36 7.16 0.37
CA ASP A 108 10.13 7.79 0.86
C ASP A 108 10.05 7.66 2.37
N VAL A 109 9.39 8.63 3.01
CA VAL A 109 8.94 8.54 4.40
C VAL A 109 7.51 9.02 4.45
N SER A 110 6.60 8.12 4.77
CA SER A 110 5.17 8.39 4.87
C SER A 110 4.67 8.27 6.31
N ALA A 111 3.63 9.04 6.62
CA ALA A 111 2.82 8.93 7.82
C ALA A 111 1.41 8.54 7.39
N ILE A 112 0.85 7.51 7.99
CA ILE A 112 -0.42 6.91 7.61
C ILE A 112 -1.30 6.77 8.85
N TYR A 113 -2.54 7.24 8.77
CA TYR A 113 -3.56 7.03 9.78
C TYR A 113 -4.68 6.18 9.21
N TYR A 114 -4.85 4.99 9.77
CA TYR A 114 -5.89 4.03 9.44
C TYR A 114 -7.10 4.28 10.32
N SER A 115 -8.27 4.39 9.72
CA SER A 115 -9.52 4.68 10.43
C SER A 115 -10.65 3.76 9.99
N TYR A 116 -11.44 3.31 10.97
CA TYR A 116 -12.57 2.39 10.77
C TYR A 116 -13.87 3.03 11.22
N PRO A 117 -14.42 4.00 10.47
CA PRO A 117 -15.61 4.74 10.83
C PRO A 117 -16.83 3.84 10.97
N GLY A 118 -17.54 3.99 12.09
CA GLY A 118 -18.71 3.18 12.43
C GLY A 118 -18.43 1.96 13.30
N ALA A 119 -17.17 1.53 13.39
CA ALA A 119 -16.78 0.53 14.37
C ALA A 119 -16.89 1.08 15.81
N SER A 120 -17.09 0.18 16.78
CA SER A 120 -17.16 0.57 18.19
C SER A 120 -15.81 1.13 18.66
N SER A 121 -15.81 2.33 19.23
CA SER A 121 -14.59 2.96 19.74
C SER A 121 -13.91 2.17 20.86
N SER A 122 -14.62 1.23 21.50
CA SER A 122 -14.04 0.34 22.52
C SER A 122 -13.11 -0.73 21.93
N LEU A 123 -13.13 -0.91 20.61
CA LEU A 123 -12.28 -1.88 19.90
C LEU A 123 -10.92 -1.29 19.52
N ASN A 124 -10.76 0.05 19.57
CA ASN A 124 -9.51 0.77 19.28
C ASN A 124 -8.86 0.31 17.94
N TYR A 125 -9.67 0.24 16.88
CA TYR A 125 -9.18 -0.22 15.58
C TYR A 125 -8.31 0.81 14.86
N ASP A 126 -8.57 2.10 15.09
CA ASP A 126 -7.81 3.19 14.48
C ASP A 126 -6.37 3.19 14.97
N PHE A 127 -5.40 3.30 14.06
CA PHE A 127 -3.98 3.35 14.40
C PHE A 127 -3.19 4.22 13.42
N PHE A 128 -1.93 4.49 13.77
CA PHE A 128 -1.03 5.33 13.02
C PHE A 128 0.29 4.62 12.74
N GLU A 129 0.86 4.85 11.55
CA GLU A 129 2.17 4.32 11.20
C GLU A 129 3.09 5.41 10.62
N ILE A 130 4.40 5.27 10.88
CA ILE A 130 5.47 5.92 10.13
C ILE A 130 6.16 4.84 9.29
N ALA A 131 6.28 5.11 7.98
CA ALA A 131 6.69 4.14 6.99
C ALA A 131 7.86 4.64 6.11
N PRO A 132 9.12 4.59 6.57
CA PRO A 132 10.27 4.78 5.69
C PRO A 132 10.46 3.61 4.73
N SER A 133 10.80 3.92 3.48
CA SER A 133 11.12 2.93 2.45
C SER A 133 12.23 3.40 1.53
N VAL A 134 12.87 2.44 0.86
CA VAL A 134 13.89 2.66 -0.15
C VAL A 134 13.68 1.72 -1.33
N GLY A 135 14.13 2.15 -2.51
CA GLY A 135 14.10 1.34 -3.72
C GLY A 135 15.37 1.50 -4.55
N TYR A 136 15.65 0.50 -5.39
CA TYR A 136 16.73 0.57 -6.36
C TYR A 136 16.32 -0.13 -7.67
N ASP A 137 16.50 0.57 -8.78
CA ASP A 137 16.21 0.07 -10.12
C ASP A 137 17.51 -0.40 -10.81
N PHE A 138 17.63 -1.70 -11.03
CA PHE A 138 18.76 -2.31 -11.76
C PHE A 138 18.55 -2.27 -13.28
N GLY A 139 17.44 -1.74 -13.79
CA GLY A 139 17.06 -1.72 -15.19
C GLY A 139 16.42 -3.02 -15.69
N PHE A 140 16.80 -4.17 -15.16
CA PHE A 140 16.18 -5.47 -15.46
C PHE A 140 15.25 -5.95 -14.34
N ALA A 141 15.35 -5.38 -13.16
CA ALA A 141 14.50 -5.61 -12.00
C ALA A 141 14.60 -4.42 -11.06
N SER A 142 13.55 -4.14 -10.31
CA SER A 142 13.56 -3.19 -9.19
C SER A 142 13.43 -3.95 -7.89
N VAL A 143 14.09 -3.47 -6.84
CA VAL A 143 13.95 -4.01 -5.48
C VAL A 143 13.53 -2.92 -4.52
N SER A 144 12.80 -3.28 -3.48
CA SER A 144 12.38 -2.36 -2.43
C SER A 144 12.53 -2.97 -1.05
N ALA A 145 12.68 -2.09 -0.05
CA ALA A 145 12.62 -2.47 1.35
C ALA A 145 11.95 -1.35 2.15
N GLY A 146 11.20 -1.70 3.18
CA GLY A 146 10.49 -0.75 4.03
C GLY A 146 10.36 -1.23 5.47
N ILE A 147 10.04 -0.27 6.34
CA ILE A 147 9.70 -0.53 7.73
C ILE A 147 8.47 0.33 8.03
N ASN A 148 7.41 -0.28 8.60
CA ASN A 148 6.31 0.46 9.18
C ASN A 148 6.38 0.33 10.69
N TYR A 149 6.26 1.44 11.40
CA TYR A 149 6.24 1.47 12.86
C TYR A 149 4.94 2.11 13.35
N SER A 150 4.23 1.43 14.23
CA SER A 150 3.08 1.94 14.98
C SER A 150 3.39 1.94 16.48
N PRO A 151 3.21 3.06 17.19
CA PRO A 151 3.39 3.11 18.64
C PRO A 151 2.21 2.51 19.43
N ASP A 152 1.06 2.35 18.80
CA ASP A 152 -0.13 1.67 19.34
C ASP A 152 -0.93 1.13 18.14
N TYR A 153 -0.70 -0.14 17.84
CA TYR A 153 -1.25 -0.81 16.67
C TYR A 153 -2.71 -1.20 16.89
N PHE A 154 -3.37 -1.65 15.85
CA PHE A 154 -4.76 -2.08 15.80
C PHE A 154 -5.20 -2.83 17.07
N GLY A 155 -6.34 -2.42 17.64
CA GLY A 155 -6.86 -3.02 18.88
C GLY A 155 -6.10 -2.63 20.15
N SER A 156 -5.27 -1.56 20.11
CA SER A 156 -4.34 -1.18 21.19
C SER A 156 -3.40 -2.32 21.58
N SER A 157 -2.82 -2.98 20.58
CA SER A 157 -1.89 -4.09 20.76
C SER A 157 -0.44 -3.67 21.02
N GLY A 158 -0.21 -2.37 21.29
CA GLY A 158 1.10 -1.81 21.62
C GLY A 158 1.97 -1.52 20.40
N ASP A 159 3.27 -1.44 20.62
CA ASP A 159 4.25 -1.17 19.55
C ASP A 159 4.24 -2.30 18.51
N ALA A 160 4.21 -1.92 17.23
CA ALA A 160 4.32 -2.88 16.15
C ALA A 160 5.30 -2.43 15.08
N PHE A 161 6.01 -3.39 14.50
CA PHE A 161 6.89 -3.20 13.36
C PHE A 161 6.52 -4.16 12.24
N TYR A 162 6.47 -3.64 11.03
CA TYR A 162 6.37 -4.43 9.83
C TYR A 162 7.58 -4.17 8.93
N TYR A 163 8.36 -5.21 8.68
CA TYR A 163 9.51 -5.16 7.78
C TYR A 163 9.11 -5.76 6.45
N SER A 164 9.36 -5.04 5.36
CA SER A 164 8.95 -5.48 4.03
C SER A 164 10.09 -5.48 3.04
N GLY A 165 10.00 -6.38 2.06
CA GLY A 165 10.85 -6.42 0.88
C GLY A 165 10.04 -6.78 -0.36
N GLY A 166 10.43 -6.21 -1.49
CA GLY A 166 9.78 -6.45 -2.77
C GLY A 166 10.77 -6.58 -3.91
N VAL A 167 10.36 -7.27 -4.95
CA VAL A 167 11.07 -7.34 -6.24
C VAL A 167 10.06 -7.29 -7.38
N ASP A 168 10.32 -6.45 -8.39
CA ASP A 168 9.56 -6.36 -9.61
C ASP A 168 10.45 -6.69 -10.81
N ILE A 169 10.03 -7.61 -11.64
CA ILE A 169 10.75 -8.08 -12.82
C ILE A 169 9.89 -7.83 -14.07
N PRO A 170 10.25 -6.85 -14.91
CA PRO A 170 9.58 -6.66 -16.20
C PRO A 170 9.73 -7.90 -17.09
N LEU A 171 8.62 -8.45 -17.57
CA LEU A 171 8.58 -9.58 -18.50
C LEU A 171 8.20 -9.06 -19.91
N GLY A 172 9.19 -8.53 -20.61
CA GLY A 172 9.00 -7.85 -21.89
C GLY A 172 8.35 -6.49 -21.72
N GLU A 173 7.43 -6.13 -22.63
CA GLU A 173 6.80 -4.80 -22.67
C GLU A 173 5.41 -4.77 -21.99
N TYR A 174 4.86 -5.93 -21.64
CA TYR A 174 3.46 -6.03 -21.26
C TYR A 174 3.20 -6.52 -19.84
N PHE A 175 4.12 -7.27 -19.24
CA PHE A 175 3.88 -7.91 -17.96
C PHE A 175 4.96 -7.53 -16.94
N THR A 176 4.57 -7.51 -15.67
CA THR A 176 5.49 -7.43 -14.54
C THR A 176 5.21 -8.59 -13.59
N LEU A 177 6.25 -9.32 -13.25
CA LEU A 177 6.21 -10.33 -12.19
C LEU A 177 6.71 -9.69 -10.90
N SER A 178 5.87 -9.70 -9.86
CA SER A 178 6.19 -9.14 -8.55
C SER A 178 6.27 -10.25 -7.50
N GLY A 179 7.23 -10.11 -6.58
CA GLY A 179 7.35 -10.93 -5.39
C GLY A 179 7.48 -10.07 -4.15
N THR A 180 6.81 -10.43 -3.07
CA THR A 180 6.82 -9.71 -1.80
C THR A 180 7.09 -10.63 -0.63
N ILE A 181 7.70 -10.10 0.42
CA ILE A 181 7.89 -10.76 1.70
C ILE A 181 7.77 -9.72 2.80
N GLY A 182 7.13 -10.09 3.91
CA GLY A 182 6.99 -9.25 5.08
C GLY A 182 7.20 -10.01 6.37
N TYR A 183 7.46 -9.27 7.45
CA TYR A 183 7.53 -9.80 8.81
C TYR A 183 6.91 -8.78 9.77
N GLN A 184 5.82 -9.20 10.43
CA GLN A 184 5.08 -8.41 11.40
C GLN A 184 5.47 -8.83 12.81
N THR A 185 5.84 -7.84 13.65
CA THR A 185 5.99 -8.03 15.11
C THR A 185 5.00 -7.11 15.83
N ILE A 186 4.44 -7.60 16.95
CA ILE A 186 3.44 -6.88 17.74
C ILE A 186 3.71 -7.14 19.20
N ASP A 187 3.79 -6.09 20.03
CA ASP A 187 4.16 -6.20 21.44
C ASP A 187 3.15 -7.04 22.25
N ASP A 188 1.85 -6.83 22.03
CA ASP A 188 0.79 -7.59 22.70
C ASP A 188 0.06 -8.52 21.70
N ASN A 189 0.70 -9.62 21.35
CA ASN A 189 0.14 -10.66 20.51
C ASN A 189 -1.17 -11.23 21.04
N ALA A 190 -1.39 -11.20 22.36
CA ALA A 190 -2.63 -11.68 22.95
C ALA A 190 -3.80 -10.71 22.71
N ALA A 191 -3.54 -9.40 22.70
CA ALA A 191 -4.55 -8.38 22.34
C ALA A 191 -4.82 -8.40 20.82
N TRP A 192 -3.80 -8.59 20.00
CA TRP A 192 -3.94 -8.73 18.55
C TRP A 192 -4.66 -10.02 18.15
N GLY A 193 -4.37 -11.11 18.83
CA GLY A 193 -4.98 -12.44 18.59
C GLY A 193 -4.14 -13.38 17.73
N THR A 194 -2.96 -12.96 17.28
CA THR A 194 -2.01 -13.79 16.53
C THR A 194 -0.60 -13.64 17.06
N ASP A 195 0.27 -14.60 16.74
CA ASP A 195 1.73 -14.50 16.95
C ASP A 195 2.36 -13.52 15.94
N ASP A 196 3.63 -13.17 16.14
CA ASP A 196 4.44 -12.55 15.09
C ASP A 196 4.51 -13.46 13.87
N TYR A 197 4.41 -12.91 12.65
CA TYR A 197 4.28 -13.74 11.47
C TYR A 197 5.02 -13.17 10.25
N MET A 198 5.27 -14.05 9.31
CA MET A 198 5.70 -13.70 7.95
C MET A 198 4.54 -13.77 6.98
N ASP A 199 4.51 -12.82 6.05
CA ASP A 199 3.68 -12.89 4.85
C ASP A 199 4.55 -12.93 3.60
N TYR A 200 4.00 -13.48 2.53
CA TYR A 200 4.66 -13.53 1.24
C TYR A 200 3.64 -13.58 0.10
N GLY A 201 4.03 -13.05 -1.03
CA GLY A 201 3.14 -13.00 -2.18
C GLY A 201 3.87 -13.04 -3.52
N VAL A 202 3.14 -13.44 -4.54
CA VAL A 202 3.58 -13.36 -5.92
C VAL A 202 2.42 -12.92 -6.80
N SER A 203 2.68 -12.03 -7.76
CA SER A 203 1.67 -11.57 -8.70
C SER A 203 2.22 -11.35 -10.09
N LEU A 204 1.33 -11.41 -11.07
CA LEU A 204 1.58 -11.01 -12.44
C LEU A 204 0.61 -9.88 -12.78
N SER A 205 1.14 -8.77 -13.25
CA SER A 205 0.36 -7.59 -13.63
C SER A 205 0.60 -7.17 -15.08
N THR A 206 -0.39 -6.50 -15.65
CA THR A 206 -0.35 -5.90 -16.99
C THR A 206 -1.28 -4.70 -17.05
N GLU A 207 -1.13 -3.88 -18.10
CA GLU A 207 -2.08 -2.81 -18.41
C GLU A 207 -2.82 -3.15 -19.70
N ILE A 208 -4.15 -3.06 -19.69
CA ILE A 208 -5.01 -3.32 -20.84
C ILE A 208 -5.94 -2.12 -21.03
N ALA A 209 -5.76 -1.37 -22.13
CA ALA A 209 -6.59 -0.21 -22.49
C ALA A 209 -6.72 0.85 -21.36
N GLY A 210 -5.65 1.09 -20.61
CA GLY A 210 -5.61 2.04 -19.50
C GLY A 210 -6.10 1.46 -18.16
N PHE A 211 -6.43 0.18 -18.12
CA PHE A 211 -6.78 -0.52 -16.88
C PHE A 211 -5.62 -1.43 -16.44
N GLY A 212 -5.15 -1.24 -15.22
CA GLY A 212 -4.25 -2.18 -14.58
C GLY A 212 -5.01 -3.48 -14.24
N VAL A 213 -4.44 -4.62 -14.57
CA VAL A 213 -5.00 -5.94 -14.26
C VAL A 213 -3.90 -6.76 -13.61
N SER A 214 -4.17 -7.35 -12.45
CA SER A 214 -3.24 -8.27 -11.80
C SER A 214 -3.93 -9.56 -11.36
N ALA A 215 -3.13 -10.62 -11.27
CA ALA A 215 -3.52 -11.86 -10.64
C ALA A 215 -2.36 -12.32 -9.76
N GLY A 216 -2.65 -12.64 -8.50
CA GLY A 216 -1.64 -13.01 -7.55
C GLY A 216 -2.16 -13.96 -6.49
N TRP A 217 -1.21 -14.39 -5.67
CA TRP A 217 -1.44 -15.20 -4.50
C TRP A 217 -0.60 -14.64 -3.36
N THR A 218 -1.17 -14.60 -2.18
CA THR A 218 -0.52 -14.22 -0.93
C THR A 218 -0.89 -15.21 0.15
N ASP A 219 -0.02 -15.36 1.14
CA ASP A 219 -0.22 -16.25 2.28
C ASP A 219 0.63 -15.79 3.46
N THR A 220 0.41 -16.38 4.62
CA THR A 220 1.19 -16.18 5.84
C THR A 220 1.71 -17.51 6.36
N ASP A 221 2.65 -17.46 7.30
CA ASP A 221 3.08 -18.65 8.07
C ASP A 221 2.21 -18.91 9.31
N LEU A 222 1.14 -18.12 9.51
CA LEU A 222 0.17 -18.32 10.58
C LEU A 222 -0.61 -19.62 10.39
N PRO A 223 -0.95 -20.32 11.49
CA PRO A 223 -1.89 -21.44 11.40
C PRO A 223 -3.28 -20.93 10.99
N SER A 224 -4.05 -21.74 10.24
CA SER A 224 -5.40 -21.38 9.75
C SER A 224 -6.41 -20.98 10.83
N SER A 225 -6.08 -21.16 12.10
CA SER A 225 -6.92 -20.71 13.24
C SER A 225 -6.64 -19.26 13.64
N GLN A 226 -5.61 -18.63 13.06
CA GLN A 226 -5.18 -17.26 13.35
C GLN A 226 -5.24 -16.34 12.09
N CYS A 227 -5.68 -16.89 10.98
CA CYS A 227 -5.93 -16.16 9.72
C CYS A 227 -7.41 -15.83 9.56
#